data_37ff43af66c0123c03475e7c557c7753
#
_entry.id   37ff43af66c0123c03475e7c557c7753
#
_cell.length_a   1.000
_cell.length_b   1.000
_cell.length_c   1.000
_cell.angle_alpha   90.00
_cell.angle_beta   90.00
_cell.angle_gamma   90.00
#
_symmetry.space_group_name_H-M   'P 1'
#
loop_
_entity.id
_entity.type
_entity.pdbx_description
1 polymer ?
#
loop_
_entity_poly.entity_id
_entity_poly.type
_entity_poly.pdbx_seq_one_letter_code
_entity_poly.pdbx_strand_id
1 'polypeptide(L)'
;MQGMPEQCRGMMQNMQTCMGMMQQMMQGRMGQGMPTPGQMSPGGMQMTPAQPAAVSASTKAYLESAEKMHAPMMQGLQASDPDVAFARGMIAHHQGAIDMAKVLLQYGNDAQTKKSANDVIREQQREIAEMEDWLKKKTR
;
A
#
# COMPACT_ATOMS: atom_id res chain seq x y z
N MET A 1 29.83 11.88 21.46
CA MET A 1 28.83 11.17 20.66
C MET A 1 28.66 11.86 19.32
N GLN A 2 29.63 11.66 18.42
CA GLN A 2 29.62 12.21 17.06
C GLN A 2 29.73 11.01 16.13
N GLY A 3 28.75 10.77 15.28
CA GLY A 3 28.84 9.72 14.26
C GLY A 3 27.54 9.00 13.89
N MET A 4 26.36 9.59 14.10
CA MET A 4 25.15 9.03 13.47
C MET A 4 24.92 9.70 12.10
N PRO A 5 24.72 8.93 11.03
CA PRO A 5 24.38 9.48 9.73
C PRO A 5 23.08 10.28 9.79
N GLU A 6 23.01 11.38 9.02
CA GLU A 6 21.87 12.31 9.00
C GLU A 6 20.52 11.61 8.72
N GLN A 7 20.54 10.49 8.00
CA GLN A 7 19.36 9.68 7.73
C GLN A 7 18.73 9.06 8.99
N CYS A 8 19.56 8.68 9.99
CA CYS A 8 19.05 8.17 11.27
C CYS A 8 18.44 9.27 12.16
N ARG A 9 18.89 10.53 12.00
CA ARG A 9 18.35 11.68 12.73
C ARG A 9 16.93 12.02 12.28
N GLY A 10 16.66 11.96 10.97
CA GLY A 10 15.32 12.18 10.41
C GLY A 10 14.32 11.09 10.84
N MET A 11 14.77 9.86 10.98
CA MET A 11 13.94 8.74 11.41
C MET A 11 13.54 8.84 12.89
N MET A 12 14.45 9.30 13.77
CA MET A 12 14.15 9.56 15.19
C MET A 12 13.19 10.74 15.38
N GLN A 13 13.32 11.81 14.60
CA GLN A 13 12.41 12.95 14.65
C GLN A 13 11.00 12.58 14.22
N ASN A 14 10.87 11.77 13.17
CA ASN A 14 9.56 11.28 12.71
C ASN A 14 8.88 10.37 13.75
N MET A 15 9.65 9.55 14.47
CA MET A 15 9.12 8.68 15.52
C MET A 15 8.64 9.47 16.73
N GLN A 16 9.35 10.54 17.12
CA GLN A 16 8.93 11.44 18.20
C GLN A 16 7.67 12.24 17.84
N THR A 17 7.55 12.69 16.61
CA THR A 17 6.37 13.41 16.10
C THR A 17 5.15 12.48 16.07
N CYS A 18 5.32 11.22 15.67
CA CYS A 18 4.26 10.22 15.66
C CYS A 18 3.78 9.85 17.08
N MET A 19 4.71 9.71 18.04
CA MET A 19 4.37 9.49 19.46
C MET A 19 3.68 10.70 20.07
N GLY A 20 4.07 11.91 19.72
CA GLY A 20 3.43 13.16 20.18
C GLY A 20 1.97 13.27 19.68
N MET A 21 1.70 12.95 18.42
CA MET A 21 0.34 12.92 17.88
C MET A 21 -0.55 11.87 18.55
N MET A 22 0.01 10.69 18.86
CA MET A 22 -0.73 9.63 19.54
C MET A 22 -1.08 9.99 20.99
N GLN A 23 -0.20 10.71 21.68
CA GLN A 23 -0.41 11.20 23.03
C GLN A 23 -1.45 12.33 23.09
N GLN A 24 -1.50 13.20 22.07
CA GLN A 24 -2.47 14.28 21.93
C GLN A 24 -3.89 13.75 21.67
N MET A 25 -4.03 12.64 20.92
CA MET A 25 -5.32 11.96 20.72
C MET A 25 -5.85 11.30 22.01
N MET A 26 -4.97 10.82 22.91
CA MET A 26 -5.37 10.24 24.19
C MET A 26 -5.77 11.31 25.23
N GLN A 27 -5.17 12.48 25.22
CA GLN A 27 -5.49 13.55 26.16
C GLN A 27 -6.76 14.34 25.81
N GLY A 28 -7.15 14.37 24.52
CA GLY A 28 -8.38 15.06 24.06
C GLY A 28 -9.69 14.35 24.44
N ARG A 29 -9.66 13.16 25.03
CA ARG A 29 -10.86 12.34 25.28
C ARG A 29 -11.35 12.33 26.73
N MET A 30 -10.70 13.06 27.65
CA MET A 30 -11.07 13.12 29.07
C MET A 30 -11.73 14.43 29.52
N GLY A 31 -12.34 15.16 28.63
CA GLY A 31 -12.92 16.45 29.00
C GLY A 31 -14.24 16.80 28.33
N GLN A 32 -15.24 15.90 28.33
CA GLN A 32 -16.60 16.35 28.11
C GLN A 32 -17.58 15.52 28.95
N GLY A 33 -18.25 16.27 29.84
CA GLY A 33 -19.10 15.82 30.92
C GLY A 33 -20.23 14.91 30.50
N MET A 34 -20.62 14.04 31.44
CA MET A 34 -21.85 13.26 31.40
C MET A 34 -23.06 14.20 31.29
N PRO A 35 -24.00 13.98 30.38
CA PRO A 35 -25.29 14.64 30.44
C PRO A 35 -26.14 13.99 31.54
N THR A 36 -26.66 14.85 32.41
CA THR A 36 -27.66 14.51 33.44
C THR A 36 -28.96 13.95 32.82
N PRO A 37 -29.64 13.00 33.49
CA PRO A 37 -30.88 12.43 32.98
C PRO A 37 -32.05 13.38 33.23
N GLY A 38 -32.61 13.96 32.17
CA GLY A 38 -33.84 14.73 32.25
C GLY A 38 -33.99 15.84 31.24
N GLN A 39 -34.21 15.52 29.98
CA GLN A 39 -35.10 16.32 29.10
C GLN A 39 -35.35 15.52 27.82
N MET A 40 -36.51 14.90 27.75
CA MET A 40 -37.06 14.35 26.52
C MET A 40 -37.52 15.50 25.63
N SER A 41 -36.95 15.63 24.43
CA SER A 41 -37.57 16.33 23.30
C SER A 41 -37.85 15.31 22.21
N PRO A 42 -39.12 15.26 21.69
CA PRO A 42 -39.46 14.35 20.62
C PRO A 42 -39.16 15.01 19.27
N GLY A 43 -37.96 14.78 18.79
CA GLY A 43 -37.49 15.18 17.46
C GLY A 43 -36.54 14.15 16.97
N GLY A 44 -37.06 13.03 16.44
CA GLY A 44 -36.27 11.90 15.99
C GLY A 44 -35.40 12.27 14.80
N MET A 45 -34.14 12.55 15.03
CA MET A 45 -33.10 12.26 14.05
C MET A 45 -32.61 10.85 14.32
N GLN A 46 -33.16 9.87 13.60
CA GLN A 46 -32.61 8.55 13.50
C GLN A 46 -31.20 8.70 12.88
N MET A 47 -30.19 8.69 13.73
CA MET A 47 -28.82 8.35 13.28
C MET A 47 -28.87 6.88 12.86
N THR A 48 -29.12 6.64 11.59
CA THR A 48 -28.76 5.35 11.00
C THR A 48 -27.27 5.14 11.23
N PRO A 49 -26.83 4.02 11.84
CA PRO A 49 -25.42 3.72 11.90
C PRO A 49 -24.90 3.74 10.46
N ALA A 50 -23.90 4.59 10.18
CA ALA A 50 -23.25 4.62 8.88
C ALA A 50 -22.75 3.20 8.61
N GLN A 51 -23.41 2.49 7.72
CA GLN A 51 -22.91 1.23 7.21
C GLN A 51 -21.52 1.51 6.62
N PRO A 52 -20.50 0.69 6.93
CA PRO A 52 -19.20 0.86 6.31
C PRO A 52 -19.43 0.87 4.80
N ALA A 53 -18.99 1.94 4.14
CA ALA A 53 -19.16 2.09 2.70
C ALA A 53 -18.60 0.83 2.02
N ALA A 54 -19.43 0.17 1.24
CA ALA A 54 -19.02 -1.04 0.54
C ALA A 54 -17.76 -0.73 -0.30
N VAL A 55 -16.71 -1.53 -0.10
CA VAL A 55 -15.45 -1.39 -0.84
C VAL A 55 -15.75 -1.48 -2.33
N SER A 56 -15.28 -0.51 -3.12
CA SER A 56 -15.54 -0.48 -4.56
C SER A 56 -14.94 -1.69 -5.29
N ALA A 57 -15.51 -2.07 -6.42
CA ALA A 57 -14.99 -3.17 -7.23
C ALA A 57 -13.53 -2.93 -7.67
N SER A 58 -13.17 -1.70 -8.00
CA SER A 58 -11.80 -1.32 -8.34
C SER A 58 -10.85 -1.44 -7.15
N THR A 59 -11.25 -0.98 -5.96
CA THR A 59 -10.46 -1.12 -4.74
C THR A 59 -10.19 -2.60 -4.43
N LYS A 60 -11.22 -3.43 -4.53
CA LYS A 60 -11.10 -4.88 -4.32
C LYS A 60 -10.10 -5.49 -5.32
N ALA A 61 -10.21 -5.15 -6.59
CA ALA A 61 -9.31 -5.64 -7.63
C ALA A 61 -7.85 -5.19 -7.42
N TYR A 62 -7.60 -3.96 -6.95
CA TYR A 62 -6.26 -3.50 -6.58
C TYR A 62 -5.69 -4.29 -5.40
N LEU A 63 -6.48 -4.52 -4.35
CA LEU A 63 -6.04 -5.29 -3.18
C LEU A 63 -5.72 -6.74 -3.56
N GLU A 64 -6.56 -7.38 -4.39
CA GLU A 64 -6.31 -8.72 -4.91
C GLU A 64 -5.02 -8.80 -5.73
N SER A 65 -4.72 -7.78 -6.54
CA SER A 65 -3.46 -7.69 -7.29
C SER A 65 -2.24 -7.60 -6.35
N ALA A 66 -2.33 -6.82 -5.30
CA ALA A 66 -1.28 -6.67 -4.30
C ALA A 66 -1.05 -7.97 -3.51
N GLU A 67 -2.10 -8.65 -3.08
CA GLU A 67 -2.01 -9.94 -2.38
C GLU A 67 -1.37 -11.01 -3.27
N LYS A 68 -1.79 -11.09 -4.51
CA LYS A 68 -1.28 -12.04 -5.50
C LYS A 68 0.22 -11.86 -5.77
N MET A 69 0.71 -10.63 -5.73
CA MET A 69 2.13 -10.29 -5.88
C MET A 69 2.96 -10.69 -4.66
N HIS A 70 2.40 -10.56 -3.45
CA HIS A 70 3.15 -10.60 -2.20
C HIS A 70 3.88 -11.95 -1.99
N ALA A 71 3.17 -13.06 -2.10
CA ALA A 71 3.75 -14.38 -1.83
C ALA A 71 4.89 -14.76 -2.80
N PRO A 72 4.75 -14.61 -4.13
CA PRO A 72 5.85 -14.88 -5.06
C PRO A 72 7.05 -13.95 -4.86
N MET A 73 6.82 -12.68 -4.53
CA MET A 73 7.89 -11.72 -4.25
C MET A 73 8.68 -12.15 -3.02
N MET A 74 8.01 -12.45 -1.91
CA MET A 74 8.66 -12.91 -0.68
C MET A 74 9.42 -14.21 -0.88
N GLN A 75 8.90 -15.13 -1.69
CA GLN A 75 9.57 -16.37 -2.05
C GLN A 75 10.83 -16.11 -2.88
N GLY A 76 10.76 -15.21 -3.84
CA GLY A 76 11.91 -14.83 -4.68
C GLY A 76 13.06 -14.24 -3.88
N LEU A 77 12.76 -13.40 -2.88
CA LEU A 77 13.73 -12.74 -2.01
C LEU A 77 14.48 -13.71 -1.08
N GLN A 78 14.04 -14.96 -0.92
CA GLN A 78 14.70 -15.96 -0.08
C GLN A 78 15.89 -16.68 -0.76
N ALA A 79 16.20 -16.38 -2.03
CA ALA A 79 17.37 -16.94 -2.67
C ALA A 79 18.64 -16.49 -1.95
N SER A 80 19.60 -17.41 -1.77
CA SER A 80 20.86 -17.15 -1.06
C SER A 80 21.81 -16.23 -1.84
N ASP A 81 21.77 -16.27 -3.16
CA ASP A 81 22.49 -15.34 -4.04
C ASP A 81 21.70 -14.02 -4.12
N PRO A 82 22.28 -12.88 -3.72
CA PRO A 82 21.58 -11.60 -3.69
C PRO A 82 21.13 -11.13 -5.07
N ASP A 83 21.88 -11.44 -6.13
CA ASP A 83 21.50 -11.07 -7.49
C ASP A 83 20.27 -11.88 -7.96
N VAL A 84 20.25 -13.17 -7.62
CA VAL A 84 19.10 -14.06 -7.90
C VAL A 84 17.89 -13.65 -7.08
N ALA A 85 18.07 -13.30 -5.80
CA ALA A 85 17.00 -12.82 -4.94
C ALA A 85 16.37 -11.53 -5.50
N PHE A 86 17.19 -10.58 -5.92
CA PHE A 86 16.74 -9.35 -6.57
C PHE A 86 15.93 -9.64 -7.83
N ALA A 87 16.48 -10.41 -8.77
CA ALA A 87 15.81 -10.70 -10.04
C ALA A 87 14.47 -11.42 -9.83
N ARG A 88 14.42 -12.43 -8.96
CA ARG A 88 13.17 -13.16 -8.66
C ARG A 88 12.15 -12.29 -7.95
N GLY A 89 12.57 -11.48 -6.98
CA GLY A 89 11.71 -10.55 -6.27
C GLY A 89 11.12 -9.49 -7.21
N MET A 90 11.95 -8.94 -8.10
CA MET A 90 11.53 -7.91 -9.05
C MET A 90 10.62 -8.45 -10.15
N ILE A 91 10.80 -9.67 -10.63
CA ILE A 91 9.86 -10.31 -11.56
C ILE A 91 8.45 -10.35 -10.96
N ALA A 92 8.32 -10.82 -9.73
CA ALA A 92 7.02 -10.87 -9.05
C ALA A 92 6.44 -9.46 -8.83
N HIS A 93 7.27 -8.50 -8.43
CA HIS A 93 6.87 -7.10 -8.26
C HIS A 93 6.36 -6.47 -9.57
N HIS A 94 7.09 -6.67 -10.66
CA HIS A 94 6.71 -6.18 -11.98
C HIS A 94 5.41 -6.81 -12.49
N GLN A 95 5.21 -8.10 -12.23
CA GLN A 95 3.93 -8.74 -12.52
C GLN A 95 2.77 -8.11 -11.75
N GLY A 96 2.98 -7.76 -10.48
CA GLY A 96 2.01 -7.02 -9.67
C GLY A 96 1.69 -5.64 -10.26
N ALA A 97 2.70 -4.91 -10.74
CA ALA A 97 2.51 -3.61 -11.39
C ALA A 97 1.69 -3.74 -12.68
N ILE A 98 1.91 -4.79 -13.48
CA ILE A 98 1.11 -5.10 -14.68
C ILE A 98 -0.35 -5.38 -14.30
N ASP A 99 -0.58 -6.17 -13.26
CA ASP A 99 -1.93 -6.51 -12.81
C ASP A 99 -2.67 -5.26 -12.30
N MET A 100 -2.02 -4.38 -11.55
CA MET A 100 -2.58 -3.09 -11.13
C MET A 100 -2.87 -2.17 -12.32
N ALA A 101 -1.99 -2.12 -13.32
CA ALA A 101 -2.21 -1.34 -14.53
C ALA A 101 -3.44 -1.84 -15.31
N LYS A 102 -3.68 -3.15 -15.36
CA LYS A 102 -4.89 -3.73 -15.95
C LYS A 102 -6.16 -3.33 -15.20
N VAL A 103 -6.11 -3.28 -13.85
CA VAL A 103 -7.24 -2.77 -13.05
C VAL A 103 -7.56 -1.33 -13.43
N LEU A 104 -6.54 -0.47 -13.57
CA LEU A 104 -6.76 0.90 -14.03
C LEU A 104 -7.39 0.96 -15.42
N LEU A 105 -6.95 0.14 -16.38
CA LEU A 105 -7.53 0.11 -17.72
C LEU A 105 -9.00 -0.31 -17.70
N GLN A 106 -9.39 -1.19 -16.77
CA GLN A 106 -10.76 -1.68 -16.63
C GLN A 106 -11.68 -0.66 -15.96
N TYR A 107 -11.24 0.01 -14.91
CA TYR A 107 -12.09 0.83 -14.06
C TYR A 107 -11.83 2.34 -14.18
N GLY A 108 -10.66 2.74 -14.67
CA GLY A 108 -10.27 4.14 -14.79
C GLY A 108 -11.00 4.83 -15.95
N ASN A 109 -11.09 6.16 -15.89
CA ASN A 109 -11.75 6.97 -16.92
C ASN A 109 -10.81 8.03 -17.54
N ASP A 110 -9.71 8.36 -16.86
CA ASP A 110 -8.78 9.38 -17.31
C ASP A 110 -7.87 8.84 -18.42
N ALA A 111 -7.80 9.57 -19.54
CA ALA A 111 -7.04 9.16 -20.72
C ALA A 111 -5.52 9.16 -20.46
N GLN A 112 -5.01 10.08 -19.65
CA GLN A 112 -3.59 10.18 -19.38
C GLN A 112 -3.12 9.04 -18.49
N THR A 113 -3.88 8.70 -17.44
CA THR A 113 -3.54 7.58 -16.57
C THR A 113 -3.67 6.24 -17.30
N LYS A 114 -4.64 6.08 -18.20
CA LYS A 114 -4.74 4.89 -19.07
C LYS A 114 -3.54 4.74 -20.00
N LYS A 115 -3.07 5.86 -20.58
CA LYS A 115 -1.84 5.84 -21.37
C LYS A 115 -0.65 5.38 -20.52
N SER A 116 -0.49 5.92 -19.33
CA SER A 116 0.56 5.52 -18.39
C SER A 116 0.47 4.03 -18.02
N ALA A 117 -0.74 3.50 -17.81
CA ALA A 117 -0.94 2.09 -17.53
C ALA A 117 -0.49 1.18 -18.69
N ASN A 118 -0.78 1.56 -19.93
CA ASN A 118 -0.29 0.82 -21.11
C ASN A 118 1.23 0.88 -21.22
N ASP A 119 1.84 2.02 -20.93
CA ASP A 119 3.30 2.19 -20.94
C ASP A 119 3.93 1.31 -19.83
N VAL A 120 3.36 1.27 -18.62
CA VAL A 120 3.78 0.38 -17.53
C VAL A 120 3.72 -1.08 -17.97
N ILE A 121 2.62 -1.55 -18.54
CA ILE A 121 2.48 -2.94 -19.00
C ILE A 121 3.61 -3.29 -19.96
N ARG A 122 3.85 -2.46 -20.98
CA ARG A 122 4.88 -2.71 -21.99
C ARG A 122 6.28 -2.77 -21.39
N GLU A 123 6.66 -1.78 -20.59
CA GLU A 123 7.99 -1.71 -20.01
C GLU A 123 8.23 -2.81 -18.97
N GLN A 124 7.25 -3.09 -18.11
CA GLN A 124 7.38 -4.16 -17.12
C GLN A 124 7.47 -5.55 -17.77
N GLN A 125 6.75 -5.80 -18.86
CA GLN A 125 6.89 -7.06 -19.61
C GLN A 125 8.28 -7.22 -20.21
N ARG A 126 8.87 -6.15 -20.76
CA ARG A 126 10.24 -6.17 -21.28
C ARG A 126 11.25 -6.47 -20.16
N GLU A 127 11.13 -5.79 -19.04
CA GLU A 127 12.05 -5.98 -17.91
C GLU A 127 11.94 -7.38 -17.27
N ILE A 128 10.73 -7.94 -17.18
CA ILE A 128 10.53 -9.32 -16.75
C ILE A 128 11.29 -10.27 -17.69
N ALA A 129 11.14 -10.13 -19.00
CA ALA A 129 11.82 -10.99 -19.97
C ALA A 129 13.35 -10.90 -19.87
N GLU A 130 13.89 -9.71 -19.67
CA GLU A 130 15.32 -9.48 -19.46
C GLU A 130 15.83 -10.18 -18.19
N MET A 131 15.11 -10.06 -17.06
CA MET A 131 15.46 -10.71 -15.80
C MET A 131 15.32 -12.23 -15.88
N GLU A 132 14.30 -12.76 -16.53
CA GLU A 132 14.15 -14.21 -16.77
C GLU A 132 15.28 -14.78 -17.62
N ASP A 133 15.70 -14.09 -18.68
CA ASP A 133 16.81 -14.50 -19.50
C ASP A 133 18.15 -14.45 -18.76
N TRP A 134 18.34 -13.45 -17.91
CA TRP A 134 19.50 -13.37 -17.04
C TRP A 134 19.52 -14.55 -16.05
N LEU A 135 18.39 -14.84 -15.38
CA LEU A 135 18.27 -15.98 -14.47
C LEU A 135 18.60 -17.32 -15.15
N LYS A 136 18.10 -17.56 -16.37
CA LYS A 136 18.40 -18.77 -17.15
C LYS A 136 19.89 -18.93 -17.43
N LYS A 137 20.62 -17.84 -17.62
CA LYS A 137 22.08 -17.85 -17.85
C LYS A 137 22.87 -18.05 -16.56
N LYS A 138 22.41 -17.43 -15.47
CA LYS A 138 23.07 -17.47 -14.16
C LYS A 138 22.95 -18.85 -13.48
N THR A 139 21.84 -19.56 -13.69
CA THR A 139 21.53 -20.83 -13.01
C THR A 139 21.87 -22.09 -13.84
N ARG A 140 22.56 -21.93 -14.96
CA ARG A 140 23.17 -23.02 -15.74
C ARG A 140 24.61 -23.23 -15.25
#